data_1340feec4f11630f29d88c5c363776fb
#
_entry.id   1340feec4f11630f29d88c5c363776fb
#
_cell.length_a   1.000
_cell.length_b   1.000
_cell.length_c   1.000
_cell.angle_alpha   90.00
_cell.angle_beta   90.00
_cell.angle_gamma   90.00
#
_symmetry.space_group_name_H-M   'P 1'
#
loop_
_entity.id
_entity.type
_entity.pdbx_description
1 polymer ?
#
loop_
_entity_poly.entity_id
_entity_poly.type
_entity_poly.pdbx_seq_one_letter_code
_entity_poly.pdbx_strand_id
1 'polypeptide(L)'
;MNEANNLPLLLSDLSILEKEGEIIIVDCGSADKTIDLANIYGAKVLKSKEKNRGLQLDIGAKNSIGEWLIFLHADSRLPHDWLIKIKSVLKGDKNSIYYFKFKINDKKMIYRVLEILVNFRSQFFKQPYGDQGLIIHRSIYFKNNGFRKIPLMEDVDFLRRLNNKKDLKQLNLPIFISSRKWERTNIFLQAIKNWHFRRRWLKGESLKSIYSDYYKN
;
A
#
# COMPACT_ATOMS: atom_id res chain seq x y z
N MET A 1 2.52 -11.31 5.42
CA MET A 1 2.97 -12.56 6.09
C MET A 1 2.45 -12.55 7.51
N ASN A 2 1.75 -13.63 7.90
CA ASN A 2 1.10 -13.79 9.21
C ASN A 2 0.07 -12.69 9.51
N GLU A 3 -0.96 -12.58 8.64
CA GLU A 3 -2.03 -11.58 8.73
C GLU A 3 -3.41 -12.22 8.94
N ALA A 4 -3.49 -13.44 9.50
CA ALA A 4 -4.74 -14.16 9.72
C ALA A 4 -5.78 -13.34 10.51
N ASN A 5 -5.36 -12.40 11.35
CA ASN A 5 -6.25 -11.56 12.14
C ASN A 5 -6.79 -10.33 11.37
N ASN A 6 -6.10 -9.86 10.33
CA ASN A 6 -6.47 -8.63 9.63
C ASN A 6 -6.99 -8.90 8.22
N LEU A 7 -6.35 -9.84 7.51
CA LEU A 7 -6.70 -10.15 6.13
C LEU A 7 -8.19 -10.47 5.93
N PRO A 8 -8.88 -11.25 6.78
CA PRO A 8 -10.31 -11.50 6.62
C PRO A 8 -11.17 -10.23 6.63
N LEU A 9 -10.75 -9.24 7.41
CA LEU A 9 -11.46 -7.97 7.50
C LEU A 9 -11.37 -7.19 6.18
N LEU A 10 -10.17 -7.14 5.57
CA LEU A 10 -9.98 -6.53 4.26
C LEU A 10 -10.71 -7.33 3.17
N LEU A 11 -10.62 -8.66 3.20
CA LEU A 11 -11.29 -9.51 2.21
C LEU A 11 -12.83 -9.37 2.29
N SER A 12 -13.37 -9.17 3.48
CA SER A 12 -14.79 -8.83 3.65
C SER A 12 -15.13 -7.47 3.02
N ASP A 13 -14.28 -6.45 3.16
CA ASP A 13 -14.50 -5.17 2.50
C ASP A 13 -14.40 -5.29 0.96
N LEU A 14 -13.57 -6.23 0.47
CA LEU A 14 -13.38 -6.49 -0.95
C LEU A 14 -14.41 -7.44 -1.56
N SER A 15 -15.23 -8.14 -0.77
CA SER A 15 -16.22 -9.10 -1.27
C SER A 15 -17.25 -8.46 -2.22
N ILE A 16 -17.49 -7.16 -2.09
CA ILE A 16 -18.37 -6.39 -2.98
C ILE A 16 -17.86 -6.34 -4.45
N LEU A 17 -16.60 -6.72 -4.71
CA LEU A 17 -16.08 -6.82 -6.09
C LEU A 17 -16.78 -7.90 -6.89
N GLU A 18 -17.23 -8.98 -6.24
CA GLU A 18 -17.87 -10.13 -6.89
C GLU A 18 -17.15 -10.56 -8.18
N LYS A 19 -17.84 -10.36 -9.34
CA LYS A 19 -17.29 -10.68 -10.67
C LYS A 19 -16.60 -9.48 -11.36
N GLU A 20 -16.55 -8.32 -10.70
CA GLU A 20 -16.02 -7.09 -11.31
C GLU A 20 -14.51 -6.93 -11.15
N GLY A 21 -13.90 -7.77 -10.36
CA GLY A 21 -12.45 -7.72 -10.12
C GLY A 21 -11.92 -9.02 -9.56
N GLU A 22 -10.62 -9.12 -9.50
CA GLU A 22 -9.90 -10.25 -8.90
C GLU A 22 -9.13 -9.80 -7.67
N ILE A 23 -9.01 -10.69 -6.69
CA ILE A 23 -8.20 -10.49 -5.50
C ILE A 23 -7.00 -11.42 -5.58
N ILE A 24 -5.80 -10.85 -5.57
CA ILE A 24 -4.53 -11.61 -5.59
C ILE A 24 -3.78 -11.36 -4.29
N ILE A 25 -3.51 -12.42 -3.56
CA ILE A 25 -2.68 -12.42 -2.37
C ILE A 25 -1.33 -13.04 -2.71
N VAL A 26 -0.25 -12.31 -2.48
CA VAL A 26 1.12 -12.85 -2.67
C VAL A 26 1.74 -13.09 -1.31
N ASP A 27 1.83 -14.35 -0.94
CA ASP A 27 2.37 -14.76 0.36
C ASP A 27 3.85 -15.20 0.26
N CYS A 28 4.57 -15.01 1.36
CA CYS A 28 6.00 -15.34 1.47
C CYS A 28 6.24 -16.29 2.66
N GLY A 29 5.44 -17.36 2.76
CA GLY A 29 5.59 -18.36 3.80
C GLY A 29 4.95 -17.97 5.13
N SER A 30 3.71 -17.55 5.14
CA SER A 30 2.93 -17.42 6.38
C SER A 30 2.79 -18.78 7.07
N ALA A 31 3.00 -18.80 8.37
CA ALA A 31 2.89 -19.99 9.23
C ALA A 31 1.53 -20.07 9.93
N ASP A 32 0.71 -19.02 9.84
CA ASP A 32 -0.64 -18.97 10.39
C ASP A 32 -1.69 -19.29 9.30
N LYS A 33 -2.97 -19.13 9.63
CA LYS A 33 -4.08 -19.39 8.71
C LYS A 33 -4.28 -18.36 7.60
N THR A 34 -3.31 -17.49 7.32
CA THR A 34 -3.41 -16.42 6.31
C THR A 34 -3.80 -16.98 4.93
N ILE A 35 -3.14 -18.04 4.48
CA ILE A 35 -3.37 -18.66 3.16
C ILE A 35 -4.75 -19.32 3.11
N ASP A 36 -5.12 -20.06 4.14
CA ASP A 36 -6.41 -20.76 4.20
C ASP A 36 -7.56 -19.76 4.14
N LEU A 37 -7.47 -18.69 4.91
CA LEU A 37 -8.45 -17.61 4.91
C LEU A 37 -8.53 -16.91 3.55
N ALA A 38 -7.41 -16.65 2.90
CA ALA A 38 -7.40 -16.06 1.55
C ALA A 38 -8.16 -16.94 0.55
N ASN A 39 -7.95 -18.25 0.59
CA ASN A 39 -8.64 -19.22 -0.27
C ASN A 39 -10.14 -19.29 0.01
N ILE A 40 -10.56 -19.26 1.29
CA ILE A 40 -11.99 -19.26 1.69
C ILE A 40 -12.72 -18.05 1.10
N TYR A 41 -12.07 -16.89 1.04
CA TYR A 41 -12.64 -15.68 0.41
C TYR A 41 -12.49 -15.64 -1.11
N GLY A 42 -12.03 -16.73 -1.75
CA GLY A 42 -11.91 -16.81 -3.21
C GLY A 42 -10.74 -16.01 -3.81
N ALA A 43 -9.77 -15.58 -2.99
CA ALA A 43 -8.61 -14.90 -3.50
C ALA A 43 -7.64 -15.86 -4.20
N LYS A 44 -7.03 -15.43 -5.31
CA LYS A 44 -5.93 -16.13 -5.97
C LYS A 44 -4.67 -15.98 -5.12
N VAL A 45 -4.17 -17.08 -4.56
CA VAL A 45 -2.96 -17.06 -3.73
C VAL A 45 -1.74 -17.44 -4.57
N LEU A 46 -0.73 -16.57 -4.55
CA LEU A 46 0.57 -16.76 -5.19
C LEU A 46 1.67 -16.82 -4.13
N LYS A 47 2.72 -17.60 -4.37
CA LYS A 47 3.87 -17.71 -3.46
C LYS A 47 5.03 -16.85 -3.94
N SER A 48 5.61 -16.08 -3.04
CA SER A 48 6.90 -15.42 -3.23
C SER A 48 8.00 -16.24 -2.55
N LYS A 49 9.14 -16.41 -3.22
CA LYS A 49 10.31 -17.10 -2.64
C LYS A 49 11.04 -16.24 -1.61
N GLU A 50 10.80 -14.95 -1.60
CA GLU A 50 11.54 -13.99 -0.79
C GLU A 50 10.62 -13.03 -0.06
N LYS A 51 10.97 -12.71 1.18
CA LYS A 51 10.29 -11.68 1.97
C LYS A 51 10.70 -10.29 1.47
N ASN A 52 10.09 -9.88 0.38
CA ASN A 52 10.32 -8.58 -0.22
C ASN A 52 9.00 -7.99 -0.73
N ARG A 53 8.58 -6.87 -0.16
CA ARG A 53 7.27 -6.26 -0.45
C ARG A 53 7.16 -5.81 -1.90
N GLY A 54 8.19 -5.17 -2.44
CA GLY A 54 8.20 -4.74 -3.85
C GLY A 54 8.08 -5.92 -4.81
N LEU A 55 8.82 -7.01 -4.56
CA LEU A 55 8.70 -8.24 -5.34
C LEU A 55 7.30 -8.86 -5.25
N GLN A 56 6.71 -8.92 -4.05
CA GLN A 56 5.37 -9.49 -3.87
C GLN A 56 4.31 -8.66 -4.61
N LEU A 57 4.35 -7.33 -4.54
CA LEU A 57 3.45 -6.45 -5.27
C LEU A 57 3.61 -6.60 -6.78
N ASP A 58 4.85 -6.73 -7.29
CA ASP A 58 5.12 -6.90 -8.71
C ASP A 58 4.68 -8.29 -9.23
N ILE A 59 4.86 -9.35 -8.43
CA ILE A 59 4.31 -10.69 -8.74
C ILE A 59 2.79 -10.61 -8.87
N GLY A 60 2.10 -9.95 -7.95
CA GLY A 60 0.65 -9.75 -8.02
C GLY A 60 0.23 -9.04 -9.28
N ALA A 61 0.86 -7.92 -9.60
CA ALA A 61 0.58 -7.12 -10.79
C ALA A 61 0.80 -7.89 -12.10
N LYS A 62 1.87 -8.66 -12.19
CA LYS A 62 2.18 -9.48 -13.39
C LYS A 62 1.19 -10.61 -13.62
N ASN A 63 0.61 -11.14 -12.55
CA ASN A 63 -0.36 -12.23 -12.61
C ASN A 63 -1.83 -11.78 -12.59
N SER A 64 -2.07 -10.48 -12.60
CA SER A 64 -3.40 -9.90 -12.70
C SER A 64 -3.83 -9.75 -14.17
N ILE A 65 -5.14 -9.70 -14.42
CA ILE A 65 -5.73 -9.49 -15.73
C ILE A 65 -6.47 -8.14 -15.84
N GLY A 66 -6.73 -7.49 -14.70
CA GLY A 66 -7.47 -6.23 -14.64
C GLY A 66 -6.74 -5.07 -15.33
N GLU A 67 -7.51 -4.14 -15.92
CA GLU A 67 -6.97 -2.90 -16.50
C GLU A 67 -6.42 -1.94 -15.43
N TRP A 68 -7.05 -1.94 -14.26
CA TRP A 68 -6.63 -1.14 -13.12
C TRP A 68 -6.05 -2.02 -12.02
N LEU A 69 -4.95 -1.60 -11.45
CA LEU A 69 -4.28 -2.25 -10.34
C LEU A 69 -4.54 -1.45 -9.08
N ILE A 70 -5.00 -2.12 -8.03
CA ILE A 70 -5.21 -1.55 -6.70
C ILE A 70 -4.29 -2.29 -5.73
N PHE A 71 -3.28 -1.60 -5.24
CA PHE A 71 -2.35 -2.15 -4.26
C PHE A 71 -2.78 -1.77 -2.85
N LEU A 72 -3.00 -2.76 -2.00
CA LEU A 72 -3.45 -2.57 -0.61
C LEU A 72 -2.56 -3.35 0.35
N HIS A 73 -2.45 -2.86 1.57
CA HIS A 73 -1.84 -3.63 2.66
C HIS A 73 -2.88 -4.58 3.28
N ALA A 74 -2.44 -5.74 3.75
CA ALA A 74 -3.32 -6.77 4.32
C ALA A 74 -4.03 -6.34 5.62
N ASP A 75 -3.54 -5.30 6.29
CA ASP A 75 -4.11 -4.70 7.50
C ASP A 75 -4.94 -3.43 7.24
N SER A 76 -5.22 -3.16 5.97
CA SER A 76 -6.08 -2.04 5.55
C SER A 76 -7.55 -2.39 5.66
N ARG A 77 -8.40 -1.36 5.80
CA ARG A 77 -9.86 -1.46 5.73
C ARG A 77 -10.40 -0.39 4.79
N LEU A 78 -11.46 -0.69 4.08
CA LEU A 78 -12.14 0.21 3.16
C LEU A 78 -13.58 0.51 3.64
N PRO A 79 -14.13 1.71 3.41
CA PRO A 79 -15.53 1.99 3.73
C PRO A 79 -16.46 1.21 2.81
N HIS A 80 -17.67 0.94 3.24
CA HIS A 80 -18.63 0.10 2.52
C HIS A 80 -18.91 0.57 1.07
N ASP A 81 -18.88 1.87 0.83
CA ASP A 81 -19.17 2.49 -0.49
C ASP A 81 -17.94 2.69 -1.39
N TRP A 82 -16.80 2.07 -1.01
CA TRP A 82 -15.53 2.29 -1.70
C TRP A 82 -15.58 1.96 -3.20
N LEU A 83 -16.25 0.87 -3.57
CA LEU A 83 -16.30 0.41 -4.97
C LEU A 83 -17.07 1.38 -5.86
N ILE A 84 -18.21 1.90 -5.38
CA ILE A 84 -19.01 2.90 -6.12
C ILE A 84 -18.18 4.15 -6.39
N LYS A 85 -17.48 4.64 -5.38
CA LYS A 85 -16.62 5.83 -5.47
C LYS A 85 -15.44 5.62 -6.41
N ILE A 86 -14.80 4.44 -6.36
CA ILE A 86 -13.69 4.12 -7.27
C ILE A 86 -14.17 3.97 -8.71
N LYS A 87 -15.30 3.31 -8.97
CA LYS A 87 -15.83 3.15 -10.33
C LYS A 87 -16.00 4.48 -11.07
N SER A 88 -16.45 5.52 -10.38
CA SER A 88 -16.56 6.84 -10.98
C SER A 88 -15.21 7.42 -11.42
N VAL A 89 -14.16 7.13 -10.65
CA VAL A 89 -12.79 7.59 -10.91
C VAL A 89 -12.13 6.78 -12.03
N LEU A 90 -12.35 5.46 -12.06
CA LEU A 90 -11.75 4.57 -13.07
C LEU A 90 -12.30 4.78 -14.48
N LYS A 91 -13.47 5.42 -14.62
CA LYS A 91 -14.01 5.85 -15.92
C LYS A 91 -13.31 7.09 -16.49
N GLY A 92 -12.49 7.76 -15.69
CA GLY A 92 -11.78 8.98 -16.06
C GLY A 92 -10.47 8.75 -16.82
N ASP A 93 -9.54 9.68 -16.64
CA ASP A 93 -8.24 9.65 -17.32
C ASP A 93 -7.35 8.48 -16.85
N LYS A 94 -7.03 7.59 -17.79
CA LYS A 94 -6.15 6.43 -17.56
C LYS A 94 -4.71 6.82 -17.20
N ASN A 95 -4.28 8.06 -17.41
CA ASN A 95 -2.97 8.54 -16.99
C ASN A 95 -2.95 8.98 -15.53
N SER A 96 -4.08 9.19 -14.92
CA SER A 96 -4.18 9.58 -13.52
C SER A 96 -3.86 8.39 -12.61
N ILE A 97 -3.12 8.67 -11.55
CA ILE A 97 -2.74 7.72 -10.51
C ILE A 97 -3.40 8.19 -9.21
N TYR A 98 -4.05 7.30 -8.50
CA TYR A 98 -4.81 7.68 -7.32
C TYR A 98 -4.30 6.97 -6.08
N TYR A 99 -4.52 7.59 -4.92
CA TYR A 99 -4.28 7.03 -3.61
C TYR A 99 -5.35 7.48 -2.63
N PHE A 100 -5.58 6.69 -1.59
CA PHE A 100 -6.61 6.94 -0.60
C PHE A 100 -6.18 8.02 0.40
N LYS A 101 -7.17 8.66 1.03
CA LYS A 101 -6.96 9.52 2.18
C LYS A 101 -6.61 8.66 3.39
N PHE A 102 -5.46 8.92 4.00
CA PHE A 102 -4.98 8.16 5.16
C PHE A 102 -5.85 8.40 6.38
N LYS A 103 -6.27 7.33 7.04
CA LYS A 103 -6.91 7.34 8.35
C LYS A 103 -6.41 6.18 9.22
N ILE A 104 -6.42 6.38 10.53
CA ILE A 104 -6.12 5.34 11.52
C ILE A 104 -7.43 4.91 12.16
N ASN A 105 -7.64 3.59 12.25
CA ASN A 105 -8.83 3.01 12.88
C ASN A 105 -8.72 3.05 14.42
N ASP A 106 -8.69 4.25 14.97
CA ASP A 106 -8.63 4.53 16.42
C ASP A 106 -9.20 5.92 16.68
N LYS A 107 -9.74 6.17 17.90
CA LYS A 107 -10.38 7.44 18.27
C LYS A 107 -9.43 8.46 18.91
N LYS A 108 -8.19 8.11 19.23
CA LYS A 108 -7.24 8.98 19.93
C LYS A 108 -6.93 10.24 19.12
N MET A 109 -6.99 11.41 19.78
CA MET A 109 -6.74 12.70 19.12
C MET A 109 -5.36 12.82 18.48
N ILE A 110 -4.35 12.18 19.06
CA ILE A 110 -3.00 12.15 18.50
C ILE A 110 -2.95 11.58 17.08
N TYR A 111 -3.81 10.60 16.79
CA TYR A 111 -3.91 10.03 15.44
C TYR A 111 -4.55 11.00 14.45
N ARG A 112 -5.45 11.89 14.90
CA ARG A 112 -6.03 12.95 14.03
C ARG A 112 -4.95 13.91 13.55
N VAL A 113 -4.01 14.28 14.44
CA VAL A 113 -2.86 15.13 14.08
C VAL A 113 -1.97 14.40 13.06
N LEU A 114 -1.65 13.13 13.31
CA LEU A 114 -0.86 12.33 12.37
C LEU A 114 -1.53 12.22 10.99
N GLU A 115 -2.83 11.96 10.95
CA GLU A 115 -3.60 11.90 9.69
C GLU A 115 -3.51 13.20 8.89
N ILE A 116 -3.63 14.35 9.55
CA ILE A 116 -3.50 15.66 8.92
C ILE A 116 -2.10 15.79 8.29
N LEU A 117 -1.05 15.49 9.05
CA LEU A 117 0.34 15.60 8.59
C LEU A 117 0.64 14.66 7.42
N VAL A 118 0.18 13.40 7.50
CA VAL A 118 0.37 12.41 6.44
C VAL A 118 -0.36 12.83 5.16
N ASN A 119 -1.61 13.26 5.27
CA ASN A 119 -2.40 13.68 4.11
C ASN A 119 -1.84 14.97 3.50
N PHE A 120 -1.43 15.95 4.31
CA PHE A 120 -0.77 17.16 3.85
C PHE A 120 0.53 16.83 3.07
N ARG A 121 1.41 16.01 3.66
CA ARG A 121 2.62 15.55 2.98
C ARG A 121 2.29 14.92 1.63
N SER A 122 1.31 14.03 1.58
CA SER A 122 0.96 13.27 0.39
C SER A 122 0.39 14.17 -0.71
N GLN A 123 -0.45 15.13 -0.36
CA GLN A 123 -1.05 16.07 -1.32
C GLN A 123 -0.04 17.10 -1.81
N PHE A 124 0.69 17.74 -0.88
CA PHE A 124 1.56 18.85 -1.20
C PHE A 124 2.86 18.41 -1.87
N PHE A 125 3.51 17.39 -1.29
CA PHE A 125 4.78 16.88 -1.83
C PHE A 125 4.60 15.74 -2.83
N LYS A 126 3.36 15.35 -3.14
CA LYS A 126 3.07 14.22 -4.05
C LYS A 126 3.81 12.95 -3.64
N GLN A 127 3.73 12.59 -2.36
CA GLN A 127 4.46 11.47 -1.78
C GLN A 127 3.56 10.63 -0.84
N PRO A 128 2.52 9.98 -1.37
CA PRO A 128 1.83 8.95 -0.60
C PRO A 128 2.78 7.77 -0.36
N TYR A 129 2.63 7.10 0.78
CA TYR A 129 3.32 5.84 1.06
C TYR A 129 2.41 4.66 0.78
N GLY A 130 2.96 3.45 0.76
CA GLY A 130 2.23 2.24 0.44
C GLY A 130 1.03 1.96 1.35
N ASP A 131 1.01 2.48 2.57
CA ASP A 131 -0.11 2.41 3.51
C ASP A 131 -1.34 3.24 3.07
N GLN A 132 -1.19 4.13 2.12
CA GLN A 132 -2.30 4.87 1.51
C GLN A 132 -2.91 4.15 0.30
N GLY A 133 -2.45 2.95 -0.02
CA GLY A 133 -2.83 2.25 -1.23
C GLY A 133 -2.46 3.01 -2.50
N LEU A 134 -2.41 2.31 -3.61
CA LEU A 134 -2.13 2.90 -4.91
C LEU A 134 -3.10 2.33 -5.93
N ILE A 135 -3.73 3.20 -6.73
CA ILE A 135 -4.62 2.83 -7.83
C ILE A 135 -4.01 3.38 -9.11
N ILE A 136 -3.68 2.51 -10.03
CA ILE A 136 -2.95 2.86 -11.24
C ILE A 136 -3.41 2.00 -12.42
N HIS A 137 -3.52 2.60 -13.58
CA HIS A 137 -3.78 1.85 -14.80
C HIS A 137 -2.59 0.94 -15.13
N ARG A 138 -2.88 -0.30 -15.52
CA ARG A 138 -1.88 -1.34 -15.80
C ARG A 138 -0.78 -0.88 -16.77
N SER A 139 -1.14 -0.15 -17.84
CA SER A 139 -0.17 0.35 -18.80
C SER A 139 0.84 1.32 -18.19
N ILE A 140 0.38 2.20 -17.29
CA ILE A 140 1.26 3.16 -16.59
C ILE A 140 2.19 2.44 -15.62
N TYR A 141 1.68 1.43 -14.89
CA TYR A 141 2.48 0.64 -13.99
C TYR A 141 3.65 -0.04 -14.72
N PHE A 142 3.39 -0.75 -15.81
CA PHE A 142 4.42 -1.45 -16.57
C PHE A 142 5.33 -0.52 -17.36
N LYS A 143 4.80 0.58 -17.92
CA LYS A 143 5.62 1.63 -18.57
C LYS A 143 6.68 2.20 -17.65
N ASN A 144 6.41 2.26 -16.34
CA ASN A 144 7.35 2.74 -15.33
C ASN A 144 8.10 1.58 -14.61
N ASN A 145 8.18 0.39 -15.22
CA ASN A 145 8.87 -0.81 -14.72
C ASN A 145 8.43 -1.28 -13.33
N GLY A 146 7.16 -1.08 -12.97
CA GLY A 146 6.55 -1.61 -11.75
C GLY A 146 7.32 -1.36 -10.46
N PHE A 147 6.95 -2.08 -9.40
CA PHE A 147 7.72 -2.08 -8.15
C PHE A 147 9.01 -2.88 -8.32
N ARG A 148 10.12 -2.32 -7.82
CA ARG A 148 11.42 -3.00 -7.85
C ARG A 148 11.62 -3.89 -6.63
N LYS A 149 12.38 -4.95 -6.80
CA LYS A 149 12.86 -5.80 -5.72
C LYS A 149 13.96 -5.08 -4.93
N ILE A 150 13.57 -4.20 -4.02
CA ILE A 150 14.48 -3.49 -3.12
C ILE A 150 14.05 -3.74 -1.67
N PRO A 151 14.98 -3.70 -0.71
CA PRO A 151 14.69 -4.11 0.67
C PRO A 151 13.70 -3.20 1.40
N LEU A 152 13.67 -1.91 1.06
CA LEU A 152 12.78 -0.90 1.64
C LEU A 152 12.46 0.18 0.62
N MET A 153 11.36 0.95 0.87
CA MET A 153 11.00 2.16 0.12
C MET A 153 10.66 1.90 -1.36
N GLU A 154 10.15 0.72 -1.68
CA GLU A 154 9.72 0.37 -3.04
C GLU A 154 8.60 1.29 -3.55
N ASP A 155 7.74 1.79 -2.66
CA ASP A 155 6.70 2.78 -2.94
C ASP A 155 7.32 4.15 -3.31
N VAL A 156 8.26 4.62 -2.52
CA VAL A 156 8.97 5.89 -2.80
C VAL A 156 9.79 5.79 -4.08
N ASP A 157 10.49 4.65 -4.32
CA ASP A 157 11.23 4.39 -5.54
C ASP A 157 10.31 4.45 -6.76
N PHE A 158 9.17 3.76 -6.70
CA PHE A 158 8.20 3.74 -7.79
C PHE A 158 7.68 5.15 -8.11
N LEU A 159 7.25 5.89 -7.09
CA LEU A 159 6.75 7.25 -7.27
C LEU A 159 7.80 8.23 -7.81
N ARG A 160 9.08 8.00 -7.52
CA ARG A 160 10.18 8.82 -8.08
C ARG A 160 10.40 8.58 -9.56
N ARG A 161 10.13 7.38 -10.03
CA ARG A 161 10.28 7.00 -11.45
C ARG A 161 9.11 7.45 -12.33
N LEU A 162 8.01 7.89 -11.72
CA LEU A 162 6.89 8.46 -12.47
C LEU A 162 7.32 9.75 -13.17
N ASN A 163 7.11 9.80 -14.48
CA ASN A 163 7.49 10.95 -15.33
C ASN A 163 6.72 12.22 -14.96
N ASN A 164 5.46 12.08 -14.56
CA ASN A 164 4.61 13.20 -14.22
C ASN A 164 3.89 12.99 -12.87
N LYS A 165 4.38 13.66 -11.84
CA LYS A 165 3.77 13.60 -10.50
C LYS A 165 2.47 14.40 -10.38
N LYS A 166 2.14 15.26 -11.36
CA LYS A 166 0.88 16.03 -11.37
C LYS A 166 -0.33 15.10 -11.49
N ASP A 167 -0.14 13.94 -12.11
CA ASP A 167 -1.20 12.95 -12.30
C ASP A 167 -1.53 12.17 -11.02
N LEU A 168 -0.74 12.37 -9.94
CA LEU A 168 -0.96 11.75 -8.65
C LEU A 168 -2.02 12.50 -7.83
N LYS A 169 -3.19 11.89 -7.65
CA LYS A 169 -4.38 12.50 -7.06
C LYS A 169 -4.84 11.76 -5.81
N GLN A 170 -5.09 12.49 -4.72
CA GLN A 170 -5.72 11.91 -3.54
C GLN A 170 -7.23 11.76 -3.77
N LEU A 171 -7.76 10.58 -3.50
CA LEU A 171 -9.18 10.36 -3.46
C LEU A 171 -9.81 10.96 -2.19
N ASN A 172 -11.02 11.51 -2.31
CA ASN A 172 -11.81 11.82 -1.12
C ASN A 172 -12.49 10.55 -0.57
N LEU A 173 -11.69 9.49 -0.41
CA LEU A 173 -12.08 8.18 0.07
C LEU A 173 -11.03 7.70 1.07
N PRO A 174 -11.40 7.45 2.34
CA PRO A 174 -10.44 7.00 3.34
C PRO A 174 -10.05 5.53 3.15
N ILE A 175 -8.80 5.24 3.47
CA ILE A 175 -8.33 3.91 3.83
C ILE A 175 -7.99 3.91 5.32
N PHE A 176 -8.47 2.93 6.07
CA PHE A 176 -8.22 2.84 7.50
C PHE A 176 -7.12 1.82 7.76
N ILE A 177 -6.10 2.24 8.48
CA ILE A 177 -4.94 1.43 8.84
C ILE A 177 -5.01 1.07 10.33
N SER A 178 -4.57 -0.13 10.67
CA SER A 178 -4.54 -0.59 12.07
C SER A 178 -3.63 0.29 12.94
N SER A 179 -4.10 0.64 14.15
CA SER A 179 -3.31 1.41 15.13
C SER A 179 -2.15 0.61 15.74
N ARG A 180 -2.13 -0.73 15.63
CA ARG A 180 -1.16 -1.63 16.30
C ARG A 180 0.30 -1.22 16.15
N LYS A 181 0.68 -0.74 14.97
CA LYS A 181 2.04 -0.28 14.69
C LYS A 181 2.41 0.93 15.56
N TRP A 182 1.44 1.79 15.82
CA TRP A 182 1.62 3.04 16.53
C TRP A 182 1.46 2.91 18.05
N GLU A 183 0.84 1.84 18.53
CA GLU A 183 0.70 1.54 19.96
C GLU A 183 2.01 1.11 20.59
N ARG A 184 2.88 0.48 19.80
CA ARG A 184 4.18 -0.05 20.25
C ARG A 184 5.33 0.95 20.10
N THR A 185 5.12 2.06 19.43
CA THR A 185 6.17 3.05 19.12
C THR A 185 5.65 4.46 19.32
N ASN A 186 6.52 5.35 19.78
CA ASN A 186 6.20 6.77 19.79
C ASN A 186 6.02 7.26 18.35
N ILE A 187 4.82 7.78 18.05
CA ILE A 187 4.40 8.21 16.70
C ILE A 187 5.39 9.22 16.10
N PHE A 188 5.82 10.19 16.90
CA PHE A 188 6.74 11.24 16.45
C PHE A 188 8.12 10.68 16.17
N LEU A 189 8.63 9.80 17.04
CA LEU A 189 9.93 9.15 16.84
C LEU A 189 9.91 8.29 15.58
N GLN A 190 8.83 7.55 15.34
CA GLN A 190 8.70 6.74 14.12
C GLN A 190 8.62 7.61 12.85
N ALA A 191 7.91 8.74 12.91
CA ALA A 191 7.83 9.66 11.79
C ALA A 191 9.20 10.29 11.47
N ILE A 192 9.95 10.71 12.50
CA ILE A 192 11.30 11.24 12.37
C ILE A 192 12.26 10.16 11.84
N LYS A 193 12.18 8.93 12.37
CA LYS A 193 12.97 7.77 11.92
C LYS A 193 12.73 7.50 10.43
N ASN A 194 11.49 7.44 10.00
CA ASN A 194 11.13 7.23 8.59
C ASN A 194 11.65 8.37 7.69
N TRP A 195 11.53 9.62 8.14
CA TRP A 195 12.05 10.79 7.42
C TRP A 195 13.57 10.74 7.33
N HIS A 196 14.28 10.39 8.41
CA HIS A 196 15.73 10.28 8.46
C HIS A 196 16.26 9.22 7.48
N PHE A 197 15.71 8.00 7.51
CA PHE A 197 16.12 6.91 6.61
C PHE A 197 15.85 7.25 5.15
N ARG A 198 14.70 7.89 4.87
CA ARG A 198 14.43 8.37 3.52
C ARG A 198 15.44 9.41 3.06
N ARG A 199 15.82 10.34 3.95
CA ARG A 199 16.83 11.38 3.62
C ARG A 199 18.20 10.76 3.34
N ARG A 200 18.63 9.76 4.12
CA ARG A 200 19.86 9.00 3.88
C ARG A 200 19.85 8.37 2.49
N TRP A 201 18.77 7.68 2.15
CA TRP A 201 18.62 7.08 0.83
C TRP A 201 18.64 8.12 -0.31
N LEU A 202 17.95 9.25 -0.14
CA LEU A 202 17.93 10.32 -1.12
C LEU A 202 19.31 10.94 -1.33
N LYS A 203 20.21 10.86 -0.36
CA LYS A 203 21.62 11.28 -0.45
C LYS A 203 22.55 10.23 -1.06
N GLY A 204 22.00 9.07 -1.51
CA GLY A 204 22.76 8.02 -2.18
C GLY A 204 23.26 6.90 -1.29
N GLU A 205 22.89 6.86 -0.01
CA GLU A 205 23.27 5.76 0.86
C GLU A 205 22.61 4.44 0.43
N SER A 206 23.34 3.32 0.58
CA SER A 206 22.87 2.03 0.13
C SER A 206 21.63 1.56 0.92
N LEU A 207 20.63 1.03 0.21
CA LEU A 207 19.43 0.48 0.86
C LEU A 207 19.74 -0.72 1.78
N LYS A 208 20.86 -1.43 1.56
CA LYS A 208 21.29 -2.53 2.46
C LYS A 208 21.70 -2.00 3.83
N SER A 209 22.48 -0.91 3.87
CA SER A 209 22.87 -0.23 5.11
C SER A 209 21.64 0.27 5.86
N ILE A 210 20.77 1.00 5.17
CA ILE A 210 19.52 1.54 5.74
C ILE A 210 18.61 0.43 6.28
N TYR A 211 18.48 -0.69 5.57
CA TYR A 211 17.69 -1.84 6.01
C TYR A 211 18.22 -2.44 7.32
N SER A 212 19.54 -2.63 7.40
CA SER A 212 20.19 -3.11 8.61
C SER A 212 19.86 -2.21 9.81
N ASP A 213 19.98 -0.89 9.64
CA ASP A 213 19.72 0.07 10.72
C ASP A 213 18.22 0.19 11.06
N TYR A 214 17.35 0.03 10.07
CA TYR A 214 15.90 0.10 10.26
C TYR A 214 15.35 -1.01 11.16
N TYR A 215 15.93 -2.22 11.06
CA TYR A 215 15.48 -3.41 11.78
C TYR A 215 16.36 -3.79 12.99
N LYS A 216 17.51 -3.13 13.19
CA LYS A 216 18.37 -3.32 14.38
C LYS A 216 17.86 -2.60 15.63
N ASN A 217 16.89 -1.66 15.50
CA ASN A 217 16.37 -0.84 16.59
C ASN A 217 14.91 -1.20 16.88
#